data_8c0fc684e843f1cd175544e8c48d753b
#
_entry.id   8c0fc684e843f1cd175544e8c48d753b
#
_cell.length_a   1.000
_cell.length_b   1.000
_cell.length_c   1.000
_cell.angle_alpha   90.00
_cell.angle_beta   90.00
_cell.angle_gamma   90.00
#
_symmetry.space_group_name_H-M   'P 1'
#
loop_
_entity.id
_entity.type
_entity.pdbx_description
1 polymer ?
#
loop_
_entity_poly.entity_id
_entity_poly.type
_entity_poly.pdbx_seq_one_letter_code
_entity_poly.pdbx_strand_id
1 'polypeptide(L)'
;MLGLGAAAAALPTPSAHAEPVPGDLPPGPIPGPRAPVPEVAAPTMLFQDEFNGPAGSPPDPAAWFIVPVRETIRNPAEWDKPYNMGRYVTDQEHVFQDGNGNLVIRATRGEGANIQEKYAGAKIIGNWRGGVGTTWEARIKLNCLTDGAWPAFWLLNDDPVRGGEIDLVEWYGNRDWPSGSTVHARLDGTAMATDKHPVDGNWHSWRMTWQPTGLYFWKDYQPGMEPYFTVPANSLDPWPFNDPGYTMAPIFNIAVGGSGGREPAAGNYPAEMLVDWIRVF
;
A
#
# COMPACT_ATOMS: atom_id res chain seq x y z
N MET A 1 -6.96 -69.58 -3.01
CA MET A 1 -5.69 -70.00 -3.63
C MET A 1 -4.69 -68.88 -3.51
N LEU A 2 -3.50 -69.21 -2.85
CA LEU A 2 -2.22 -68.51 -2.89
C LEU A 2 -2.23 -66.99 -2.66
N GLY A 3 -1.95 -66.44 -1.55
CA GLY A 3 -0.89 -66.43 -0.57
C GLY A 3 0.49 -66.02 -1.12
N LEU A 4 0.87 -64.74 -0.98
CA LEU A 4 2.25 -64.34 -1.02
C LEU A 4 2.48 -63.28 0.07
N GLY A 5 3.16 -63.74 1.15
CA GLY A 5 3.65 -62.90 2.19
C GLY A 5 4.90 -62.10 1.73
N ALA A 6 4.99 -60.84 2.09
CA ALA A 6 6.21 -60.05 1.98
C ALA A 6 6.83 -59.96 3.38
N ALA A 7 8.04 -60.47 3.49
CA ALA A 7 8.87 -60.37 4.70
C ALA A 7 9.39 -58.95 4.87
N ALA A 8 9.21 -58.41 6.06
CA ALA A 8 9.84 -57.14 6.49
C ALA A 8 11.30 -57.43 6.84
N ALA A 9 12.24 -56.86 6.12
CA ALA A 9 13.65 -56.80 6.48
C ALA A 9 13.88 -55.74 7.53
N ALA A 10 14.41 -56.17 8.71
CA ALA A 10 14.84 -55.21 9.75
C ALA A 10 16.14 -54.52 9.35
N LEU A 11 16.13 -53.20 9.45
CA LEU A 11 17.34 -52.36 9.30
C LEU A 11 18.16 -52.42 10.59
N PRO A 12 19.51 -52.44 10.49
CA PRO A 12 20.37 -52.48 11.70
C PRO A 12 20.37 -51.12 12.40
N THR A 13 20.30 -51.13 13.72
CA THR A 13 20.48 -49.99 14.62
C THR A 13 21.91 -49.45 14.54
N PRO A 14 22.11 -48.11 14.42
CA PRO A 14 23.44 -47.54 14.49
C PRO A 14 23.97 -47.58 15.92
N SER A 15 25.18 -48.07 16.05
CA SER A 15 25.95 -48.08 17.29
C SER A 15 26.25 -46.66 17.74
N ALA A 16 25.94 -46.34 19.01
CA ALA A 16 26.26 -45.07 19.60
C ALA A 16 27.78 -44.98 19.85
N HIS A 17 28.48 -44.23 19.03
CA HIS A 17 29.80 -43.74 19.38
C HIS A 17 29.63 -42.51 20.28
N ALA A 18 30.13 -42.59 21.52
CA ALA A 18 30.24 -41.46 22.44
C ALA A 18 31.18 -40.42 21.82
N GLU A 19 30.69 -39.21 21.61
CA GLU A 19 31.55 -38.07 21.20
C GLU A 19 32.44 -37.67 22.42
N PRO A 20 33.69 -37.27 22.18
CA PRO A 20 34.58 -36.78 23.24
C PRO A 20 34.05 -35.45 23.77
N VAL A 21 33.99 -35.31 25.09
CA VAL A 21 33.66 -34.07 25.80
C VAL A 21 34.69 -32.99 25.39
N PRO A 22 34.29 -31.80 24.92
CA PRO A 22 35.22 -30.72 24.60
C PRO A 22 35.92 -30.27 25.87
N GLY A 23 37.25 -30.40 25.92
CA GLY A 23 38.05 -29.83 26.99
C GLY A 23 37.94 -28.30 27.02
N ASP A 24 38.05 -27.72 28.22
CA ASP A 24 38.04 -26.27 28.43
C ASP A 24 39.03 -25.55 27.51
N LEU A 25 38.53 -24.86 26.54
CA LEU A 25 39.33 -23.92 25.77
C LEU A 25 39.61 -22.68 26.64
N PRO A 26 40.86 -22.19 26.65
CA PRO A 26 41.18 -20.98 27.37
C PRO A 26 40.29 -19.82 26.92
N PRO A 27 39.85 -18.92 27.80
CA PRO A 27 39.01 -17.79 27.43
C PRO A 27 39.71 -16.98 26.33
N GLY A 28 39.00 -16.81 25.21
CA GLY A 28 39.46 -15.97 24.11
C GLY A 28 39.67 -14.52 24.56
N PRO A 29 40.47 -13.74 23.86
CA PRO A 29 40.73 -12.34 24.20
C PRO A 29 39.42 -11.59 24.34
N ILE A 30 39.25 -10.83 25.43
CA ILE A 30 38.10 -9.96 25.68
C ILE A 30 38.01 -8.99 24.50
N PRO A 31 36.86 -8.91 23.78
CA PRO A 31 36.70 -7.95 22.70
C PRO A 31 36.95 -6.54 23.25
N GLY A 32 37.87 -5.82 22.66
CA GLY A 32 38.07 -4.41 22.96
C GLY A 32 36.80 -3.60 22.79
N PRO A 33 36.71 -2.36 23.33
CA PRO A 33 35.54 -1.52 23.19
C PRO A 33 35.19 -1.39 21.71
N ARG A 34 33.97 -1.80 21.37
CA ARG A 34 33.43 -1.69 20.02
C ARG A 34 33.47 -0.23 19.61
N ALA A 35 34.10 0.07 18.46
CA ALA A 35 34.06 1.41 17.92
C ALA A 35 32.61 1.89 17.84
N PRO A 36 32.31 3.16 18.17
CA PRO A 36 30.96 3.67 18.08
C PRO A 36 30.45 3.46 16.63
N VAL A 37 29.30 2.83 16.49
CA VAL A 37 28.62 2.70 15.21
C VAL A 37 28.32 4.15 14.77
N PRO A 38 28.73 4.58 13.57
CA PRO A 38 28.37 5.90 13.08
C PRO A 38 26.87 6.08 13.19
N GLU A 39 26.42 7.15 13.83
CA GLU A 39 25.02 7.54 13.88
C GLU A 39 24.59 7.80 12.44
N VAL A 40 23.73 6.96 11.89
CA VAL A 40 23.15 7.19 10.57
C VAL A 40 22.28 8.44 10.73
N ALA A 41 22.67 9.53 10.08
CA ALA A 41 21.90 10.76 10.09
C ALA A 41 20.45 10.43 9.72
N ALA A 42 19.49 10.97 10.48
CA ALA A 42 18.09 10.84 10.15
C ALA A 42 17.86 11.35 8.72
N PRO A 43 17.06 10.66 7.89
CA PRO A 43 16.81 11.09 6.52
C PRO A 43 16.19 12.49 6.53
N THR A 44 16.58 13.32 5.57
CA THR A 44 15.98 14.67 5.41
C THR A 44 14.53 14.50 5.01
N MET A 45 13.63 15.03 5.86
CA MET A 45 12.19 15.02 5.57
C MET A 45 11.89 16.02 4.46
N LEU A 46 11.29 15.55 3.37
CA LEU A 46 10.90 16.35 2.21
C LEU A 46 9.45 16.81 2.31
N PHE A 47 8.57 15.93 2.80
CA PHE A 47 7.17 16.21 3.06
C PHE A 47 6.67 15.31 4.20
N GLN A 48 5.80 15.86 5.05
CA GLN A 48 5.10 15.08 6.07
C GLN A 48 3.76 15.70 6.42
N ASP A 49 2.82 14.87 6.83
CA ASP A 49 1.59 15.27 7.51
C ASP A 49 1.26 14.24 8.59
N GLU A 50 1.08 14.71 9.81
CA GLU A 50 0.75 13.91 11.00
C GLU A 50 -0.73 14.07 11.37
N PHE A 51 -1.51 14.76 10.57
CA PHE A 51 -2.96 14.97 10.68
C PHE A 51 -3.43 15.40 12.09
N ASN A 52 -2.69 16.30 12.73
CA ASN A 52 -2.92 16.75 14.11
C ASN A 52 -3.94 17.91 14.24
N GLY A 53 -4.79 18.10 13.26
CA GLY A 53 -5.84 19.13 13.29
C GLY A 53 -7.00 18.80 14.23
N PRO A 54 -7.83 19.79 14.54
CA PRO A 54 -9.01 19.61 15.41
C PRO A 54 -10.02 18.59 14.83
N ALA A 55 -10.74 17.91 15.71
CA ALA A 55 -11.80 16.99 15.30
C ALA A 55 -12.83 17.66 14.36
N GLY A 56 -13.14 17.00 13.25
CA GLY A 56 -14.05 17.47 12.21
C GLY A 56 -13.46 18.49 11.25
N SER A 57 -12.21 18.94 11.43
CA SER A 57 -11.56 19.84 10.46
C SER A 57 -11.12 19.10 9.20
N PRO A 58 -11.13 19.76 8.02
CA PRO A 58 -10.50 19.17 6.83
C PRO A 58 -8.98 19.10 7.00
N PRO A 59 -8.27 18.27 6.19
CA PRO A 59 -6.83 18.36 6.10
C PRO A 59 -6.38 19.73 5.57
N ASP A 60 -5.12 20.10 5.80
CA ASP A 60 -4.57 21.39 5.35
C ASP A 60 -4.71 21.56 3.83
N PRO A 61 -5.45 22.55 3.34
CA PRO A 61 -5.63 22.78 1.90
C PRO A 61 -4.34 23.22 1.20
N ALA A 62 -3.32 23.67 1.91
CA ALA A 62 -2.00 23.90 1.34
C ALA A 62 -1.28 22.59 1.01
N ALA A 63 -1.55 21.52 1.74
CA ALA A 63 -0.97 20.20 1.55
C ALA A 63 -1.84 19.26 0.69
N TRP A 64 -3.16 19.42 0.74
CA TRP A 64 -4.11 18.48 0.15
C TRP A 64 -5.22 19.13 -0.67
N PHE A 65 -5.48 18.55 -1.82
CA PHE A 65 -6.65 18.85 -2.64
C PHE A 65 -7.69 17.74 -2.46
N ILE A 66 -8.87 18.09 -1.96
CA ILE A 66 -10.00 17.15 -1.88
C ILE A 66 -10.71 17.19 -3.23
N VAL A 67 -10.78 16.04 -3.88
CA VAL A 67 -11.30 15.91 -5.25
C VAL A 67 -12.82 16.06 -5.28
N PRO A 68 -13.35 17.10 -5.93
CA PRO A 68 -14.78 17.20 -6.16
C PRO A 68 -15.27 16.17 -7.17
N VAL A 69 -16.57 15.95 -7.20
CA VAL A 69 -17.23 14.98 -8.08
C VAL A 69 -16.60 14.96 -9.48
N ARG A 70 -15.90 13.88 -9.82
CA ARG A 70 -15.51 13.48 -11.17
C ARG A 70 -14.56 14.33 -12.01
N GLU A 71 -14.03 15.43 -11.54
CA GLU A 71 -13.20 16.28 -12.41
C GLU A 71 -11.85 15.64 -12.82
N THR A 72 -11.47 14.52 -12.22
CA THR A 72 -10.12 13.97 -12.40
C THR A 72 -10.04 12.76 -13.30
N ILE A 73 -11.13 12.30 -13.90
CA ILE A 73 -11.08 11.20 -14.84
C ILE A 73 -10.77 11.76 -16.23
N ARG A 74 -9.49 12.00 -16.49
CA ARG A 74 -9.02 12.44 -17.80
C ARG A 74 -9.11 11.33 -18.86
N ASN A 75 -9.23 10.08 -18.41
CA ASN A 75 -9.38 8.94 -19.31
C ASN A 75 -10.21 7.87 -18.60
N PRO A 76 -11.54 7.92 -18.70
CA PRO A 76 -12.41 6.96 -18.04
C PRO A 76 -12.19 5.57 -18.64
N ALA A 77 -11.35 4.78 -18.01
CA ALA A 77 -11.30 3.34 -18.26
C ALA A 77 -12.67 2.72 -17.93
N GLU A 78 -12.94 1.51 -18.40
CA GLU A 78 -14.22 0.82 -18.18
C GLU A 78 -14.65 0.75 -16.70
N TRP A 79 -13.66 0.70 -15.81
CA TRP A 79 -13.88 0.63 -14.35
C TRP A 79 -14.43 1.93 -13.75
N ASP A 80 -14.17 3.08 -14.39
CA ASP A 80 -14.43 4.42 -13.88
C ASP A 80 -15.72 5.03 -14.50
N LYS A 81 -16.51 4.18 -15.13
CA LYS A 81 -17.77 4.64 -15.75
C LYS A 81 -18.76 5.10 -14.68
N PRO A 82 -19.40 6.25 -14.93
CA PRO A 82 -20.28 6.89 -13.95
C PRO A 82 -21.40 6.03 -13.39
N TYR A 83 -21.83 5.02 -14.10
CA TYR A 83 -22.99 4.21 -13.72
C TYR A 83 -22.66 3.02 -12.82
N ASN A 84 -21.38 2.67 -12.66
CA ASN A 84 -20.94 1.54 -11.85
C ASN A 84 -20.13 1.95 -10.60
N MET A 85 -19.99 3.25 -10.35
CA MET A 85 -19.27 3.78 -9.20
C MET A 85 -20.12 4.77 -8.41
N GLY A 86 -19.90 4.82 -7.08
CA GLY A 86 -20.32 5.89 -6.21
C GLY A 86 -19.64 7.21 -6.59
N ARG A 87 -20.14 8.32 -6.03
CA ARG A 87 -19.53 9.64 -6.24
C ARG A 87 -18.43 9.90 -5.21
N TYR A 88 -17.43 10.68 -5.56
CA TYR A 88 -16.59 11.35 -4.60
C TYR A 88 -17.26 12.64 -4.12
N VAL A 89 -17.08 12.98 -2.86
CA VAL A 89 -17.61 14.19 -2.24
C VAL A 89 -16.53 14.90 -1.42
N THR A 90 -16.75 16.18 -1.15
CA THR A 90 -15.75 17.05 -0.51
C THR A 90 -16.14 17.54 0.87
N ASP A 91 -17.23 17.02 1.41
CA ASP A 91 -17.74 17.46 2.70
C ASP A 91 -16.98 16.84 3.88
N GLN A 92 -17.17 17.46 5.06
CA GLN A 92 -16.50 17.04 6.30
C GLN A 92 -17.12 15.79 6.94
N GLU A 93 -18.14 15.19 6.34
CA GLU A 93 -18.61 13.87 6.72
C GLU A 93 -17.67 12.78 6.15
N HIS A 94 -17.06 13.05 4.98
CA HIS A 94 -16.30 12.06 4.24
C HIS A 94 -14.78 12.26 4.30
N VAL A 95 -14.29 13.49 4.55
CA VAL A 95 -12.87 13.80 4.72
C VAL A 95 -12.67 14.73 5.88
N PHE A 96 -12.09 14.25 6.95
CA PHE A 96 -11.89 15.05 8.17
C PHE A 96 -10.77 14.49 9.03
N GLN A 97 -10.24 15.33 9.91
CA GLN A 97 -9.32 14.92 10.99
C GLN A 97 -10.13 14.54 12.22
N ASP A 98 -9.78 13.44 12.88
CA ASP A 98 -10.55 12.92 14.03
C ASP A 98 -10.23 13.60 15.38
N GLY A 99 -9.21 14.48 15.39
CA GLY A 99 -8.71 15.14 16.59
C GLY A 99 -7.80 14.26 17.47
N ASN A 100 -7.50 13.04 17.03
CA ASN A 100 -6.61 12.10 17.70
C ASN A 100 -5.35 11.79 16.87
N GLY A 101 -5.04 12.64 15.90
CA GLY A 101 -3.91 12.47 15.01
C GLY A 101 -4.18 11.58 13.79
N ASN A 102 -5.44 11.47 13.35
CA ASN A 102 -5.73 10.72 12.14
C ASN A 102 -6.55 11.54 11.15
N LEU A 103 -6.21 11.40 9.88
CA LEU A 103 -7.13 11.70 8.78
C LEU A 103 -8.10 10.53 8.63
N VAL A 104 -9.38 10.83 8.50
CA VAL A 104 -10.43 9.86 8.17
C VAL A 104 -10.92 10.12 6.75
N ILE A 105 -10.88 9.08 5.92
CA ILE A 105 -11.57 9.03 4.63
C ILE A 105 -12.70 8.03 4.79
N ARG A 106 -13.94 8.48 4.55
CA ARG A 106 -15.14 7.71 4.81
C ARG A 106 -15.93 7.47 3.54
N ALA A 107 -16.41 6.24 3.39
CA ALA A 107 -17.42 5.90 2.40
C ALA A 107 -18.76 5.65 3.11
N THR A 108 -19.84 6.13 2.52
CA THR A 108 -21.20 6.04 3.09
C THR A 108 -22.19 5.43 2.11
N ARG A 109 -23.29 4.93 2.68
CA ARG A 109 -24.47 4.50 1.95
C ARG A 109 -25.66 5.36 2.38
N GLY A 110 -26.25 6.07 1.44
CA GLY A 110 -27.49 6.83 1.62
C GLY A 110 -28.64 6.24 0.81
N GLU A 111 -29.61 7.09 0.52
CA GLU A 111 -30.73 6.79 -0.35
C GLU A 111 -30.42 7.19 -1.79
N GLY A 112 -30.93 6.42 -2.78
CA GLY A 112 -30.73 6.71 -4.18
C GLY A 112 -31.20 5.56 -5.07
N ALA A 113 -31.47 5.85 -6.33
CA ALA A 113 -31.97 4.88 -7.30
C ALA A 113 -30.84 4.00 -7.88
N ASN A 114 -29.64 4.53 -7.94
CA ASN A 114 -28.48 3.87 -8.55
C ASN A 114 -27.25 3.99 -7.63
N ILE A 115 -26.18 3.29 -7.99
CA ILE A 115 -24.95 3.24 -7.19
C ILE A 115 -24.35 4.64 -6.95
N GLN A 116 -24.39 5.50 -7.98
CA GLN A 116 -23.84 6.83 -7.94
C GLN A 116 -24.58 7.78 -7.01
N GLU A 117 -25.89 7.65 -6.91
CA GLU A 117 -26.70 8.45 -6.00
C GLU A 117 -26.62 7.94 -4.56
N LYS A 118 -26.58 6.62 -4.42
CA LYS A 118 -26.64 5.91 -3.13
C LYS A 118 -25.33 5.90 -2.36
N TYR A 119 -24.19 5.78 -3.06
CA TYR A 119 -22.89 5.64 -2.39
C TYR A 119 -22.01 6.85 -2.63
N ALA A 120 -21.36 7.28 -1.56
CA ALA A 120 -20.35 8.32 -1.59
C ALA A 120 -19.06 7.81 -0.95
N GLY A 121 -17.95 8.21 -1.52
CA GLY A 121 -16.61 8.03 -0.98
C GLY A 121 -15.85 9.35 -1.08
N ALA A 122 -14.56 9.33 -0.80
CA ALA A 122 -13.73 10.51 -0.95
C ALA A 122 -12.35 10.16 -1.49
N LYS A 123 -11.70 11.17 -2.10
CA LYS A 123 -10.37 11.11 -2.66
C LYS A 123 -9.64 12.41 -2.37
N ILE A 124 -8.41 12.31 -1.88
CA ILE A 124 -7.53 13.46 -1.70
C ILE A 124 -6.22 13.25 -2.45
N ILE A 125 -5.66 14.33 -2.96
CA ILE A 125 -4.40 14.36 -3.71
C ILE A 125 -3.46 15.32 -3.02
N GLY A 126 -2.23 14.89 -2.74
CA GLY A 126 -1.19 15.77 -2.19
C GLY A 126 -0.75 16.83 -3.21
N ASN A 127 -0.58 18.06 -2.73
CA ASN A 127 -0.05 19.16 -3.54
C ASN A 127 1.46 19.05 -3.74
N TRP A 128 2.16 18.30 -2.88
CA TRP A 128 3.57 18.00 -3.01
C TRP A 128 3.82 16.81 -3.95
N ARG A 129 4.92 16.88 -4.70
CA ARG A 129 5.27 15.84 -5.67
C ARG A 129 6.73 15.43 -5.49
N GLY A 130 7.00 14.13 -5.61
CA GLY A 130 8.33 13.56 -5.54
C GLY A 130 8.62 12.61 -6.69
N GLY A 131 9.88 12.30 -6.89
CA GLY A 131 10.37 11.43 -7.96
C GLY A 131 11.47 10.48 -7.48
N VAL A 132 12.31 10.07 -8.40
CA VAL A 132 13.45 9.18 -8.14
C VAL A 132 14.35 9.75 -7.02
N GLY A 133 14.77 8.90 -6.10
CA GLY A 133 15.55 9.27 -4.89
C GLY A 133 14.69 9.47 -3.64
N THR A 134 13.37 9.30 -3.72
CA THR A 134 12.47 9.48 -2.56
C THR A 134 12.04 8.15 -1.95
N THR A 135 11.74 8.18 -0.66
CA THR A 135 11.04 7.11 0.07
C THR A 135 9.71 7.65 0.55
N TRP A 136 8.65 6.94 0.25
CA TRP A 136 7.26 7.24 0.63
C TRP A 136 6.81 6.24 1.67
N GLU A 137 6.23 6.73 2.75
CA GLU A 137 5.69 5.86 3.80
C GLU A 137 4.47 6.50 4.42
N ALA A 138 3.41 5.69 4.61
CA ALA A 138 2.23 6.11 5.35
C ALA A 138 1.77 5.00 6.29
N ARG A 139 1.28 5.38 7.48
CA ARG A 139 0.67 4.46 8.44
C ARG A 139 -0.83 4.53 8.34
N ILE A 140 -1.44 3.39 7.99
CA ILE A 140 -2.84 3.32 7.57
C ILE A 140 -3.54 2.18 8.30
N LYS A 141 -4.81 2.39 8.62
CA LYS A 141 -5.73 1.36 9.10
C LYS A 141 -6.96 1.31 8.20
N LEU A 142 -7.30 0.12 7.70
CA LEU A 142 -8.43 -0.09 6.80
C LEU A 142 -9.63 -0.69 7.55
N ASN A 143 -10.46 0.15 8.16
CA ASN A 143 -11.76 -0.26 8.71
C ASN A 143 -12.85 -0.32 7.63
N CYS A 144 -12.45 -0.44 6.36
CA CYS A 144 -13.30 -0.37 5.18
C CYS A 144 -13.25 -1.65 4.32
N LEU A 145 -12.79 -2.77 4.89
CA LEU A 145 -12.68 -4.04 4.18
C LEU A 145 -14.05 -4.71 4.03
N THR A 146 -14.92 -4.12 3.23
CA THR A 146 -16.31 -4.54 3.03
C THR A 146 -16.67 -4.57 1.54
N ASP A 147 -17.69 -5.36 1.19
CA ASP A 147 -18.13 -5.48 -0.20
C ASP A 147 -18.44 -4.12 -0.81
N GLY A 148 -17.97 -3.92 -2.01
CA GLY A 148 -18.10 -2.68 -2.75
C GLY A 148 -17.06 -1.60 -2.45
N ALA A 149 -16.37 -1.64 -1.32
CA ALA A 149 -15.33 -0.66 -1.01
C ALA A 149 -14.04 -0.96 -1.80
N TRP A 150 -13.34 0.10 -2.20
CA TRP A 150 -12.06 0.03 -2.90
C TRP A 150 -11.13 1.10 -2.33
N PRO A 151 -10.52 0.85 -1.17
CA PRO A 151 -9.53 1.73 -0.57
C PRO A 151 -8.18 1.60 -1.24
N ALA A 152 -7.46 2.73 -1.38
CA ALA A 152 -6.12 2.76 -1.94
C ALA A 152 -5.26 3.89 -1.32
N PHE A 153 -3.96 3.59 -1.20
CA PHE A 153 -2.88 4.57 -1.09
C PHE A 153 -1.93 4.38 -2.26
N TRP A 154 -1.82 5.39 -3.10
CA TRP A 154 -1.16 5.31 -4.39
C TRP A 154 -0.53 6.63 -4.83
N LEU A 155 0.30 6.57 -5.83
CA LEU A 155 0.96 7.72 -6.45
C LEU A 155 0.57 7.80 -7.91
N LEU A 156 0.32 9.02 -8.41
CA LEU A 156 -0.04 9.25 -9.80
C LEU A 156 0.83 10.32 -10.45
N ASN A 157 1.28 10.04 -11.68
CA ASN A 157 1.69 11.04 -12.63
C ASN A 157 0.55 11.29 -13.61
N ASP A 158 0.03 12.52 -13.63
CA ASP A 158 -1.11 12.92 -14.45
C ASP A 158 -0.73 13.44 -15.85
N ASP A 159 0.53 13.26 -16.26
CA ASP A 159 0.97 13.58 -17.63
C ASP A 159 0.30 12.62 -18.63
N PRO A 160 -0.48 13.14 -19.60
CA PRO A 160 -1.24 12.29 -20.50
C PRO A 160 -0.37 11.48 -21.49
N VAL A 161 0.90 11.83 -21.61
CA VAL A 161 1.85 11.16 -22.52
C VAL A 161 2.70 10.14 -21.78
N ARG A 162 3.29 10.55 -20.66
CA ARG A 162 4.18 9.68 -19.88
C ARG A 162 3.40 8.78 -18.94
N GLY A 163 2.35 9.31 -18.29
CA GLY A 163 1.49 8.53 -17.39
C GLY A 163 2.25 7.83 -16.27
N GLY A 164 1.59 6.91 -15.61
CA GLY A 164 2.15 6.00 -14.60
C GLY A 164 1.46 6.13 -13.26
N GLU A 165 1.35 4.99 -12.59
CA GLU A 165 0.70 4.83 -11.28
C GLU A 165 1.50 3.85 -10.44
N ILE A 166 1.60 4.10 -9.15
CA ILE A 166 2.26 3.21 -8.20
C ILE A 166 1.33 3.05 -7.00
N ASP A 167 0.75 1.86 -6.85
CA ASP A 167 -0.13 1.53 -5.74
C ASP A 167 0.69 0.91 -4.62
N LEU A 168 0.82 1.62 -3.48
CA LEU A 168 1.50 1.07 -2.32
C LEU A 168 0.62 0.06 -1.60
N VAL A 169 -0.68 0.29 -1.56
CA VAL A 169 -1.67 -0.66 -1.08
C VAL A 169 -3.02 -0.42 -1.73
N GLU A 170 -3.62 -1.51 -2.22
CA GLU A 170 -5.01 -1.58 -2.63
C GLU A 170 -5.69 -2.80 -2.02
N TRP A 171 -6.96 -2.64 -1.68
CA TRP A 171 -7.85 -3.73 -1.33
C TRP A 171 -9.13 -3.63 -2.14
N TYR A 172 -9.68 -4.77 -2.54
CA TYR A 172 -10.76 -4.85 -3.51
C TYR A 172 -12.01 -5.51 -2.93
N GLY A 173 -13.09 -4.74 -2.80
CA GLY A 173 -14.40 -5.21 -2.33
C GLY A 173 -15.10 -6.15 -3.30
N ASN A 174 -14.56 -6.33 -4.51
CA ASN A 174 -15.05 -7.31 -5.49
C ASN A 174 -14.75 -8.76 -5.08
N ARG A 175 -13.90 -9.00 -4.08
CA ARG A 175 -13.49 -10.30 -3.55
C ARG A 175 -12.79 -11.24 -4.56
N ASP A 176 -12.59 -10.79 -5.79
CA ASP A 176 -11.95 -11.60 -6.84
C ASP A 176 -10.48 -11.23 -7.02
N TRP A 177 -10.15 -9.95 -6.84
CA TRP A 177 -8.79 -9.48 -6.99
C TRP A 177 -8.04 -9.56 -5.66
N PRO A 178 -6.82 -10.09 -5.67
CA PRO A 178 -5.99 -10.13 -4.47
C PRO A 178 -5.51 -8.72 -4.12
N SER A 179 -5.58 -8.36 -2.83
CA SER A 179 -4.97 -7.14 -2.33
C SER A 179 -3.45 -7.16 -2.49
N GLY A 180 -2.85 -5.99 -2.55
CA GLY A 180 -1.40 -5.87 -2.66
C GLY A 180 -0.94 -4.53 -3.20
N SER A 181 0.24 -4.56 -3.83
CA SER A 181 0.85 -3.42 -4.49
C SER A 181 0.93 -3.63 -5.99
N THR A 182 0.79 -2.54 -6.76
CA THR A 182 0.87 -2.59 -8.22
C THR A 182 1.69 -1.42 -8.74
N VAL A 183 2.42 -1.63 -9.82
CA VAL A 183 3.12 -0.59 -10.59
C VAL A 183 2.59 -0.62 -12.01
N HIS A 184 1.98 0.46 -12.44
CA HIS A 184 1.53 0.67 -13.80
C HIS A 184 2.46 1.65 -14.50
N ALA A 185 3.27 1.15 -15.42
CA ALA A 185 4.09 1.99 -16.29
C ALA A 185 3.27 2.63 -17.42
N ARG A 186 2.08 2.08 -17.68
CA ARG A 186 1.03 2.63 -18.54
C ARG A 186 -0.31 2.57 -17.84
N LEU A 187 -1.09 3.65 -17.94
CA LEU A 187 -2.44 3.73 -17.35
C LEU A 187 -3.48 2.85 -18.05
N ASP A 188 -3.16 2.28 -19.21
CA ASP A 188 -4.03 1.33 -19.94
C ASP A 188 -3.89 -0.12 -19.41
N GLY A 189 -3.04 -0.36 -18.42
CA GLY A 189 -2.82 -1.67 -17.82
C GLY A 189 -1.98 -2.64 -18.67
N THR A 190 -1.44 -2.21 -19.81
CA THR A 190 -0.67 -3.10 -20.70
C THR A 190 0.77 -3.31 -20.26
N ALA A 191 1.30 -2.44 -19.39
CA ALA A 191 2.65 -2.55 -18.82
C ALA A 191 2.57 -2.39 -17.31
N MET A 192 2.40 -3.50 -16.58
CA MET A 192 2.24 -3.51 -15.14
C MET A 192 2.96 -4.68 -14.47
N ALA A 193 3.32 -4.48 -13.21
CA ALA A 193 3.78 -5.51 -12.29
C ALA A 193 2.95 -5.44 -11.01
N THR A 194 2.60 -6.57 -10.41
CA THR A 194 1.81 -6.63 -9.18
C THR A 194 2.36 -7.69 -8.22
N ASP A 195 2.27 -7.43 -6.93
CA ASP A 195 2.50 -8.41 -5.88
C ASP A 195 1.27 -8.53 -4.98
N LYS A 196 0.97 -9.79 -4.64
CA LYS A 196 -0.17 -10.13 -3.78
C LYS A 196 0.27 -10.11 -2.33
N HIS A 197 -0.19 -9.11 -1.59
CA HIS A 197 0.15 -8.99 -0.18
C HIS A 197 -1.10 -8.89 0.67
N PRO A 198 -1.26 -9.71 1.73
CA PRO A 198 -2.45 -9.68 2.57
C PRO A 198 -2.65 -8.34 3.25
N VAL A 199 -3.86 -7.82 3.16
CA VAL A 199 -4.33 -6.60 3.80
C VAL A 199 -5.38 -6.97 4.84
N ASP A 200 -5.24 -6.42 6.03
CA ASP A 200 -6.19 -6.59 7.14
C ASP A 200 -6.59 -5.25 7.77
N GLY A 201 -7.48 -5.27 8.76
CA GLY A 201 -7.99 -4.10 9.45
C GLY A 201 -7.11 -3.57 10.58
N ASN A 202 -5.84 -3.98 10.69
CA ASN A 202 -4.90 -3.47 11.68
C ASN A 202 -4.14 -2.25 11.15
N TRP A 203 -3.43 -1.56 12.05
CA TRP A 203 -2.50 -0.52 11.67
C TRP A 203 -1.25 -1.11 11.03
N HIS A 204 -0.91 -0.64 9.83
CA HIS A 204 0.31 -0.99 9.12
C HIS A 204 0.96 0.24 8.50
N SER A 205 2.29 0.25 8.44
CA SER A 205 3.01 1.19 7.59
C SER A 205 3.29 0.56 6.22
N TRP A 206 2.99 1.32 5.17
CA TRP A 206 3.24 0.94 3.79
C TRP A 206 4.31 1.86 3.23
N ARG A 207 5.45 1.27 2.86
CA ARG A 207 6.63 1.99 2.38
C ARG A 207 6.97 1.59 0.96
N MET A 208 7.35 2.58 0.15
CA MET A 208 8.00 2.38 -1.14
C MET A 208 9.22 3.28 -1.24
N THR A 209 10.36 2.72 -1.64
CA THR A 209 11.57 3.47 -1.96
C THR A 209 11.78 3.47 -3.46
N TRP A 210 11.89 4.67 -4.02
CA TRP A 210 12.06 4.89 -5.45
C TRP A 210 13.51 5.24 -5.74
N GLN A 211 14.23 4.29 -6.33
CA GLN A 211 15.65 4.41 -6.66
C GLN A 211 15.87 4.39 -8.18
N PRO A 212 17.00 4.87 -8.70
CA PRO A 212 17.35 4.69 -10.12
C PRO A 212 17.36 3.22 -10.57
N THR A 213 17.55 2.30 -9.63
CA THR A 213 17.60 0.85 -9.87
C THR A 213 16.24 0.17 -9.87
N GLY A 214 15.18 0.85 -9.40
CA GLY A 214 13.83 0.30 -9.36
C GLY A 214 12.98 0.82 -8.20
N LEU A 215 11.84 0.17 -7.99
CA LEU A 215 10.87 0.44 -6.95
C LEU A 215 10.87 -0.73 -5.97
N TYR A 216 10.93 -0.43 -4.67
CA TYR A 216 11.08 -1.42 -3.60
C TYR A 216 10.01 -1.17 -2.54
N PHE A 217 9.28 -2.22 -2.12
CA PHE A 217 8.10 -2.09 -1.26
C PHE A 217 8.23 -2.91 0.03
N TRP A 218 7.77 -2.32 1.14
CA TRP A 218 7.71 -2.96 2.45
C TRP A 218 6.38 -2.67 3.14
N LYS A 219 5.95 -3.62 3.95
CA LYS A 219 4.91 -3.44 4.97
C LYS A 219 5.58 -3.54 6.33
N ASP A 220 5.33 -2.57 7.22
CA ASP A 220 5.90 -2.51 8.57
C ASP A 220 7.44 -2.61 8.58
N TYR A 221 8.05 -1.76 7.75
CA TYR A 221 9.50 -1.77 7.54
C TYR A 221 10.30 -1.71 8.84
N GLN A 222 11.32 -2.56 8.94
CA GLN A 222 12.37 -2.50 9.94
C GLN A 222 13.73 -2.51 9.24
N PRO A 223 14.75 -1.85 9.80
CA PRO A 223 16.09 -1.86 9.23
C PRO A 223 16.60 -3.29 8.96
N GLY A 224 17.04 -3.53 7.73
CA GLY A 224 17.53 -4.83 7.30
C GLY A 224 16.48 -5.79 6.74
N MET A 225 15.20 -5.37 6.66
CA MET A 225 14.18 -6.17 5.97
C MET A 225 14.37 -6.10 4.47
N GLU A 226 14.27 -7.26 3.80
CA GLU A 226 14.13 -7.32 2.36
C GLU A 226 12.75 -6.82 1.92
N PRO A 227 12.65 -6.17 0.74
CA PRO A 227 11.35 -5.77 0.20
C PRO A 227 10.51 -7.00 -0.15
N TYR A 228 9.22 -6.96 0.14
CA TYR A 228 8.30 -8.02 -0.28
C TYR A 228 7.99 -7.96 -1.77
N PHE A 229 8.09 -6.76 -2.37
CA PHE A 229 7.89 -6.53 -3.79
C PHE A 229 8.99 -5.64 -4.36
N THR A 230 9.54 -6.01 -5.50
CA THR A 230 10.57 -5.26 -6.21
C THR A 230 10.23 -5.20 -7.69
N VAL A 231 10.25 -4.00 -8.26
CA VAL A 231 10.14 -3.79 -9.71
C VAL A 231 11.44 -3.18 -10.19
N PRO A 232 12.34 -3.97 -10.80
CA PRO A 232 13.63 -3.46 -11.30
C PRO A 232 13.42 -2.41 -12.38
N ALA A 233 14.32 -1.44 -12.45
CA ALA A 233 14.28 -0.43 -13.50
C ALA A 233 14.31 -1.09 -14.88
N ASN A 234 13.51 -0.56 -15.80
CA ASN A 234 13.35 -1.06 -17.18
C ASN A 234 12.80 -2.50 -17.30
N SER A 235 12.22 -3.06 -16.24
CA SER A 235 11.52 -4.34 -16.32
C SER A 235 10.13 -4.24 -16.95
N LEU A 236 9.60 -3.04 -17.07
CA LEU A 236 8.37 -2.69 -17.80
C LEU A 236 8.73 -1.77 -18.98
N ASP A 237 7.98 -1.86 -20.06
CA ASP A 237 8.16 -1.01 -21.25
C ASP A 237 6.83 -0.26 -21.55
N PRO A 238 6.81 1.08 -21.43
CA PRO A 238 7.89 1.99 -21.05
C PRO A 238 8.30 1.91 -19.57
N TRP A 239 9.43 2.57 -19.22
CA TRP A 239 9.83 2.83 -17.85
C TRP A 239 9.94 4.34 -17.62
N PRO A 240 8.85 5.05 -17.31
CA PRO A 240 8.86 6.51 -17.19
C PRO A 240 9.48 6.99 -15.87
N PHE A 241 9.61 6.13 -14.89
CA PHE A 241 9.95 6.49 -13.50
C PHE A 241 11.35 7.08 -13.34
N ASN A 242 12.26 6.91 -14.30
CA ASN A 242 13.59 7.51 -14.29
C ASN A 242 13.74 8.69 -15.26
N ASP A 243 12.66 9.12 -15.90
CA ASP A 243 12.70 10.25 -16.83
C ASP A 243 13.03 11.55 -16.08
N PRO A 244 13.84 12.44 -16.66
CA PRO A 244 14.15 13.72 -16.05
C PRO A 244 12.89 14.53 -15.72
N GLY A 245 12.77 14.95 -14.46
CA GLY A 245 11.63 15.74 -14.00
C GLY A 245 10.31 14.95 -13.85
N TYR A 246 10.34 13.62 -13.96
CA TYR A 246 9.16 12.80 -13.68
C TYR A 246 8.88 12.76 -12.17
N THR A 247 7.67 13.14 -11.79
CA THR A 247 7.24 13.19 -10.39
C THR A 247 5.80 12.69 -10.25
N MET A 248 5.46 12.22 -9.06
CA MET A 248 4.13 11.75 -8.69
C MET A 248 3.60 12.47 -7.46
N ALA A 249 2.28 12.55 -7.34
CA ALA A 249 1.59 13.04 -6.16
C ALA A 249 0.96 11.88 -5.38
N PRO A 250 0.93 11.91 -4.03
CA PRO A 250 0.26 10.90 -3.23
C PRO A 250 -1.26 11.07 -3.25
N ILE A 251 -1.96 9.95 -3.26
CA ILE A 251 -3.42 9.89 -3.27
C ILE A 251 -3.90 8.90 -2.22
N PHE A 252 -4.91 9.30 -1.45
CA PHE A 252 -5.70 8.42 -0.59
C PHE A 252 -7.15 8.47 -1.03
N ASN A 253 -7.80 7.33 -1.15
CA ASN A 253 -9.23 7.29 -1.44
C ASN A 253 -9.92 6.02 -0.91
N ILE A 254 -11.23 6.11 -0.78
CA ILE A 254 -12.13 4.97 -0.83
C ILE A 254 -13.10 5.22 -1.97
N ALA A 255 -12.96 4.45 -3.05
CA ALA A 255 -14.00 4.33 -4.07
C ALA A 255 -15.06 3.33 -3.62
N VAL A 256 -16.27 3.42 -4.17
CA VAL A 256 -17.33 2.43 -3.95
C VAL A 256 -17.84 1.97 -5.30
N GLY A 257 -17.86 0.67 -5.53
CA GLY A 257 -18.20 0.08 -6.82
C GLY A 257 -17.03 0.07 -7.80
N GLY A 258 -17.32 0.21 -9.08
CA GLY A 258 -16.34 0.05 -10.15
C GLY A 258 -15.81 -1.38 -10.26
N SER A 259 -14.72 -1.57 -11.00
CA SER A 259 -14.13 -2.90 -11.19
C SER A 259 -13.57 -3.49 -9.89
N GLY A 260 -12.95 -2.66 -9.06
CA GLY A 260 -12.36 -3.08 -7.79
C GLY A 260 -13.38 -3.31 -6.68
N GLY A 261 -14.48 -2.57 -6.68
CA GLY A 261 -15.56 -2.70 -5.69
C GLY A 261 -16.67 -3.65 -6.10
N ARG A 262 -17.15 -3.54 -7.33
CA ARG A 262 -18.38 -4.19 -7.85
C ARG A 262 -19.62 -3.83 -7.03
N GLU A 263 -20.38 -4.82 -6.57
CA GLU A 263 -21.68 -4.63 -5.93
C GLU A 263 -21.56 -4.30 -4.43
N PRO A 264 -21.86 -3.07 -4.01
CA PRO A 264 -21.73 -2.66 -2.62
C PRO A 264 -22.93 -3.01 -1.74
N ALA A 265 -23.99 -3.61 -2.28
CA ALA A 265 -25.26 -3.78 -1.57
C ALA A 265 -25.16 -4.63 -0.29
N ALA A 266 -24.24 -5.61 -0.25
CA ALA A 266 -23.97 -6.45 0.91
C ALA A 266 -22.93 -5.84 1.86
N GLY A 267 -22.33 -4.71 1.50
CA GLY A 267 -21.29 -4.06 2.31
C GLY A 267 -21.83 -3.35 3.55
N ASN A 268 -20.97 -3.26 4.54
CA ASN A 268 -21.22 -2.53 5.78
C ASN A 268 -20.69 -1.10 5.66
N TYR A 269 -21.59 -0.13 5.72
CA TYR A 269 -21.27 1.29 5.65
C TYR A 269 -21.84 2.02 6.89
N PRO A 270 -21.18 3.07 7.42
CA PRO A 270 -19.97 3.70 6.87
C PRO A 270 -18.76 2.80 6.95
N ALA A 271 -17.84 2.97 5.98
CA ALA A 271 -16.58 2.27 5.87
C ALA A 271 -15.44 3.30 5.86
N GLU A 272 -14.37 3.11 6.63
CA GLU A 272 -13.38 4.14 6.90
C GLU A 272 -11.95 3.66 6.67
N MET A 273 -11.14 4.52 6.06
CA MET A 273 -9.68 4.47 6.09
C MET A 273 -9.20 5.54 7.07
N LEU A 274 -8.33 5.16 8.00
CA LEU A 274 -7.63 6.07 8.88
C LEU A 274 -6.18 6.16 8.44
N VAL A 275 -5.65 7.38 8.31
CA VAL A 275 -4.23 7.64 8.03
C VAL A 275 -3.66 8.39 9.24
N ASP A 276 -2.73 7.74 9.96
CA ASP A 276 -2.04 8.32 11.12
C ASP A 276 -1.01 9.37 10.65
N TRP A 277 -0.22 9.02 9.66
CA TRP A 277 0.74 9.93 9.06
C TRP A 277 1.15 9.51 7.66
N ILE A 278 1.69 10.48 6.91
CA ILE A 278 2.47 10.25 5.69
C ILE A 278 3.80 10.99 5.81
N ARG A 279 4.88 10.36 5.37
CA ARG A 279 6.23 10.90 5.38
C ARG A 279 6.94 10.58 4.08
N VAL A 280 7.67 11.57 3.56
CA VAL A 280 8.48 11.43 2.34
C VAL A 280 9.87 12.00 2.62
N PHE A 281 10.90 11.24 2.32
CA PHE A 281 12.29 11.56 2.63
C PHE A 281 13.27 10.96 1.62
#